data_e55190fbf248b159c39e06d9ae6029ab
#
_entry.id   e55190fbf248b159c39e06d9ae6029ab
#
_cell.length_a   1.000
_cell.length_b   1.000
_cell.length_c   1.000
_cell.angle_alpha   90.00
_cell.angle_beta   90.00
_cell.angle_gamma   90.00
#
_symmetry.space_group_name_H-M   'P 1'
#
loop_
_entity.id
_entity.type
_entity.pdbx_description
1 polymer ?
#
loop_
_entity_poly.entity_id
_entity_poly.type
_entity_poly.pdbx_seq_one_letter_code
_entity_poly.pdbx_strand_id
1 'polypeptide(L)'
;ATAVGISALSASTASGNVAVGARALDVSVAAVRNVAVGVDAGGALAGANDNDNVLVGDRAGIVLNGTASGGNVAVGSNAMLASTTAIDCVAIGFNAAAANVTGNSNVAIGADALLLAAGATDDLNVAVGFAAMQTANGMGSGENVAIGANALNALTTGNLNVAVGRNAGLVVTTGSDNVFLGNNISASATTANQEYCIGHDLTGIASTFIVGTAGDNVNIDWAVGGGGSWTVVSDVRGKNVLGKSSLGLDFINKINPIEYTMKPASEWPSGWERPVEKYDLDTTSVVLGVSAQEVKDALGDGVWGGWTVGPDGRQRIGHSLFVYPLIKAVNELSAKVSALQKEVTELKS
;
A
#
# COMPACT_ATOMS: atom_id res chain seq x y z
N ALA A 1 -17.44 19.04 38.78
CA ALA A 1 -17.60 17.65 38.32
C ALA A 1 -19.08 17.29 38.25
N THR A 2 -19.46 16.41 37.35
CA THR A 2 -20.83 15.88 37.22
C THR A 2 -20.77 14.37 37.36
N ALA A 3 -21.58 13.79 38.26
CA ALA A 3 -21.62 12.36 38.52
C ALA A 3 -23.07 11.83 38.46
N VAL A 4 -23.29 10.76 37.70
CA VAL A 4 -24.59 10.05 37.61
C VAL A 4 -24.33 8.55 37.65
N GLY A 5 -24.72 7.89 38.73
CA GLY A 5 -24.56 6.44 38.89
C GLY A 5 -24.02 6.05 40.28
N ILE A 6 -24.14 4.75 40.61
CA ILE A 6 -23.62 4.21 41.89
C ILE A 6 -22.09 4.32 41.87
N SER A 7 -21.50 4.95 42.89
CA SER A 7 -20.07 5.16 43.06
C SER A 7 -19.39 5.94 41.89
N ALA A 8 -20.15 6.67 41.08
CA ALA A 8 -19.53 7.56 40.08
C ALA A 8 -18.78 8.69 40.79
N LEU A 9 -17.48 8.93 40.47
CA LEU A 9 -16.59 9.91 41.10
C LEU A 9 -16.51 9.77 42.65
N SER A 10 -16.64 8.58 43.20
CA SER A 10 -16.79 8.40 44.65
C SER A 10 -15.57 8.85 45.46
N ALA A 11 -14.37 8.72 44.95
CA ALA A 11 -13.11 9.17 45.56
C ALA A 11 -12.56 10.48 44.97
N SER A 12 -13.25 11.15 44.06
CA SER A 12 -12.70 12.30 43.35
C SER A 12 -12.71 13.58 44.15
N THR A 13 -11.55 14.21 44.28
CA THR A 13 -11.40 15.59 44.74
C THR A 13 -11.12 16.58 43.60
N ALA A 14 -10.96 16.07 42.37
CA ALA A 14 -10.59 16.81 41.20
C ALA A 14 -11.79 17.50 40.51
N SER A 15 -11.53 18.56 39.76
CA SER A 15 -12.53 19.35 39.04
C SER A 15 -12.60 19.06 37.53
N GLY A 16 -13.73 19.42 36.93
CA GLY A 16 -13.89 19.36 35.48
C GLY A 16 -14.20 17.95 34.93
N ASN A 17 -14.39 16.93 35.76
CA ASN A 17 -14.73 15.59 35.32
C ASN A 17 -16.25 15.42 35.11
N VAL A 18 -16.62 14.58 34.12
CA VAL A 18 -17.98 14.10 33.88
C VAL A 18 -17.98 12.58 33.96
N ALA A 19 -18.77 11.99 34.84
CA ALA A 19 -18.90 10.55 35.00
C ALA A 19 -20.37 10.11 34.99
N VAL A 20 -20.72 9.24 34.06
CA VAL A 20 -22.09 8.68 33.94
C VAL A 20 -21.99 7.16 33.84
N GLY A 21 -22.44 6.46 34.85
CA GLY A 21 -22.39 4.99 34.93
C GLY A 21 -21.94 4.52 36.32
N ALA A 22 -22.22 3.26 36.65
CA ALA A 22 -21.74 2.67 37.88
C ALA A 22 -20.21 2.60 37.90
N ARG A 23 -19.57 3.11 38.97
CA ARG A 23 -18.10 3.18 39.14
C ARG A 23 -17.35 3.91 38.03
N ALA A 24 -18.01 4.79 37.26
CA ALA A 24 -17.32 5.65 36.31
C ALA A 24 -16.41 6.62 37.07
N LEU A 25 -15.10 6.68 36.72
CA LEU A 25 -14.07 7.49 37.42
C LEU A 25 -14.05 7.28 38.94
N ASP A 26 -14.30 6.07 39.41
CA ASP A 26 -14.51 5.77 40.83
C ASP A 26 -13.32 6.20 41.71
N VAL A 27 -12.10 5.92 41.30
CA VAL A 27 -10.86 6.27 42.03
C VAL A 27 -10.12 7.49 41.45
N SER A 28 -10.79 8.37 40.73
CA SER A 28 -10.21 9.57 40.13
C SER A 28 -9.89 10.65 41.17
N VAL A 29 -8.77 10.52 41.90
CA VAL A 29 -8.43 11.43 43.00
C VAL A 29 -7.91 12.78 42.47
N ALA A 30 -6.94 12.79 41.57
CA ALA A 30 -6.24 13.99 41.09
C ALA A 30 -6.46 14.31 39.60
N ALA A 31 -6.95 13.37 38.83
CA ALA A 31 -7.15 13.50 37.37
C ALA A 31 -8.28 14.50 37.04
N VAL A 32 -8.08 15.41 36.12
CA VAL A 32 -9.01 16.50 35.76
C VAL A 32 -9.43 16.46 34.30
N ARG A 33 -10.58 17.04 33.98
CA ARG A 33 -11.11 17.22 32.63
C ARG A 33 -11.37 15.91 31.87
N ASN A 34 -11.69 14.84 32.57
CA ASN A 34 -12.03 13.56 31.96
C ASN A 34 -13.53 13.42 31.74
N VAL A 35 -13.94 12.79 30.68
CA VAL A 35 -15.31 12.38 30.39
C VAL A 35 -15.37 10.86 30.39
N ALA A 36 -16.14 10.26 31.28
CA ALA A 36 -16.35 8.82 31.31
C ALA A 36 -17.85 8.49 31.32
N VAL A 37 -18.28 7.70 30.36
CA VAL A 37 -19.66 7.26 30.18
C VAL A 37 -19.70 5.74 30.00
N GLY A 38 -20.16 5.02 30.99
CA GLY A 38 -20.25 3.56 31.00
C GLY A 38 -19.92 2.96 32.35
N VAL A 39 -20.23 1.68 32.53
CA VAL A 39 -19.87 0.95 33.76
C VAL A 39 -18.34 0.79 33.78
N ASP A 40 -17.71 1.13 34.91
CA ASP A 40 -16.26 1.07 35.10
C ASP A 40 -15.42 1.91 34.09
N ALA A 41 -16.03 2.82 33.34
CA ALA A 41 -15.28 3.68 32.40
C ALA A 41 -14.28 4.55 33.19
N GLY A 42 -12.98 4.45 32.88
CA GLY A 42 -11.89 5.15 33.55
C GLY A 42 -11.81 4.83 35.06
N GLY A 43 -12.23 3.62 35.49
CA GLY A 43 -12.39 3.28 36.91
C GLY A 43 -11.14 3.46 37.78
N ALA A 44 -9.92 3.34 37.19
CA ALA A 44 -8.66 3.46 37.92
C ALA A 44 -7.86 4.75 37.61
N LEU A 45 -8.42 5.77 37.00
CA LEU A 45 -7.77 7.07 36.70
C LEU A 45 -7.44 7.82 38.00
N ALA A 46 -6.28 7.56 38.60
CA ALA A 46 -5.87 8.12 39.88
C ALA A 46 -4.74 9.14 39.82
N GLY A 47 -3.96 9.15 38.75
CA GLY A 47 -2.76 9.98 38.59
C GLY A 47 -3.07 11.47 38.33
N ALA A 48 -2.20 12.36 38.81
CA ALA A 48 -2.35 13.81 38.57
C ALA A 48 -2.24 14.23 37.08
N ASN A 49 -1.66 13.37 36.27
CA ASN A 49 -1.49 13.62 34.83
C ASN A 49 -2.44 12.79 33.94
N ASP A 50 -3.37 12.07 34.53
CA ASP A 50 -4.39 11.27 33.81
C ASP A 50 -5.56 12.18 33.38
N ASN A 51 -5.26 13.18 32.55
CA ASN A 51 -6.15 14.27 32.21
C ASN A 51 -6.64 14.22 30.78
N ASP A 52 -7.73 14.93 30.50
CA ASP A 52 -8.22 15.18 29.16
C ASP A 52 -8.62 13.90 28.38
N ASN A 53 -8.99 12.83 29.09
CA ASN A 53 -9.43 11.59 28.48
C ASN A 53 -10.93 11.59 28.18
N VAL A 54 -11.33 10.98 27.06
CA VAL A 54 -12.73 10.70 26.70
C VAL A 54 -12.94 9.19 26.64
N LEU A 55 -13.68 8.64 27.57
CA LEU A 55 -13.86 7.20 27.82
C LEU A 55 -15.34 6.85 27.75
N VAL A 56 -15.79 6.22 26.66
CA VAL A 56 -17.21 5.92 26.44
C VAL A 56 -17.40 4.43 26.16
N GLY A 57 -18.01 3.70 27.06
CA GLY A 57 -18.24 2.26 26.94
C GLY A 57 -18.02 1.52 28.27
N ASP A 58 -18.50 0.29 28.36
CA ASP A 58 -18.21 -0.59 29.48
C ASP A 58 -16.70 -0.84 29.55
N ARG A 59 -16.08 -0.54 30.71
CA ARG A 59 -14.64 -0.68 30.98
C ARG A 59 -13.71 0.03 29.99
N ALA A 60 -14.18 1.07 29.28
CA ALA A 60 -13.32 1.87 28.43
C ALA A 60 -12.23 2.54 29.29
N GLY A 61 -10.95 2.28 28.99
CA GLY A 61 -9.79 2.83 29.69
C GLY A 61 -9.75 2.52 31.19
N ILE A 62 -10.28 1.37 31.62
CA ILE A 62 -10.49 1.06 33.04
C ILE A 62 -9.22 1.13 33.89
N VAL A 63 -8.03 0.80 33.35
CA VAL A 63 -6.76 0.77 34.09
C VAL A 63 -5.80 1.89 33.72
N LEU A 64 -6.25 2.95 33.07
CA LEU A 64 -5.43 4.14 32.81
C LEU A 64 -5.07 4.78 34.18
N ASN A 65 -3.89 4.52 34.71
CA ASN A 65 -3.45 5.02 36.02
C ASN A 65 -1.94 5.25 36.11
N GLY A 66 -1.29 5.44 35.02
CA GLY A 66 0.15 5.71 34.96
C GLY A 66 0.54 7.09 35.46
N THR A 67 1.84 7.39 35.43
CA THR A 67 2.37 8.72 35.80
C THR A 67 2.00 9.81 34.77
N ALA A 68 1.52 9.40 33.59
CA ALA A 68 1.00 10.27 32.54
C ALA A 68 0.16 9.40 31.58
N SER A 69 -1.15 9.43 31.70
CA SER A 69 -2.07 8.74 30.76
C SER A 69 -3.19 9.68 30.34
N GLY A 70 -2.78 10.75 29.61
CA GLY A 70 -3.68 11.82 29.19
C GLY A 70 -3.90 11.89 27.69
N GLY A 71 -4.93 12.67 27.28
CA GLY A 71 -5.23 12.93 25.87
C GLY A 71 -5.86 11.75 25.11
N ASN A 72 -6.30 10.69 25.81
CA ASN A 72 -6.80 9.49 25.14
C ASN A 72 -8.29 9.59 24.80
N VAL A 73 -8.69 9.01 23.69
CA VAL A 73 -10.08 8.80 23.28
C VAL A 73 -10.34 7.29 23.19
N ALA A 74 -11.13 6.73 24.10
CA ALA A 74 -11.55 5.34 24.07
C ALA A 74 -13.08 5.25 23.95
N VAL A 75 -13.58 4.75 22.83
CA VAL A 75 -15.02 4.62 22.57
C VAL A 75 -15.35 3.19 22.16
N GLY A 76 -16.03 2.46 23.02
CA GLY A 76 -16.40 1.06 22.83
C GLY A 76 -16.18 0.23 24.08
N SER A 77 -16.87 -0.91 24.20
CA SER A 77 -16.64 -1.83 25.30
C SER A 77 -15.22 -2.38 25.24
N ASN A 78 -14.50 -2.33 26.36
CA ASN A 78 -13.09 -2.74 26.50
C ASN A 78 -12.09 -1.95 25.62
N ALA A 79 -12.47 -0.83 25.01
CA ALA A 79 -11.51 0.00 24.32
C ALA A 79 -10.42 0.46 25.32
N MET A 80 -9.13 0.27 25.01
CA MET A 80 -7.98 0.55 25.88
C MET A 80 -8.09 -0.15 27.27
N LEU A 81 -8.60 -1.38 27.31
CA LEU A 81 -8.91 -2.10 28.55
C LEU A 81 -7.70 -2.21 29.51
N ALA A 82 -6.53 -2.55 28.99
CA ALA A 82 -5.30 -2.78 29.77
C ALA A 82 -4.26 -1.66 29.59
N SER A 83 -4.63 -0.54 29.02
CA SER A 83 -3.72 0.61 28.85
C SER A 83 -3.43 1.25 30.21
N THR A 84 -2.15 1.33 30.58
CA THR A 84 -1.74 1.90 31.88
C THR A 84 -1.11 3.29 31.72
N THR A 85 -0.21 3.48 30.76
CA THR A 85 0.54 4.73 30.56
C THR A 85 0.42 5.30 29.15
N ALA A 86 -0.56 4.85 28.36
CA ALA A 86 -0.78 5.34 27.00
C ALA A 86 -1.17 6.83 26.96
N ILE A 87 -0.60 7.58 26.02
CA ILE A 87 -0.80 9.02 25.83
C ILE A 87 -1.22 9.30 24.40
N ASP A 88 -2.16 10.23 24.21
CA ASP A 88 -2.61 10.74 22.91
C ASP A 88 -3.07 9.63 21.93
N CYS A 89 -3.68 8.58 22.46
CA CYS A 89 -4.19 7.46 21.67
C CYS A 89 -5.68 7.64 21.34
N VAL A 90 -6.09 7.14 20.17
CA VAL A 90 -7.49 7.04 19.74
C VAL A 90 -7.85 5.57 19.57
N ALA A 91 -8.79 5.05 20.35
CA ALA A 91 -9.29 3.69 20.26
C ALA A 91 -10.83 3.70 20.13
N ILE A 92 -11.34 3.33 18.97
CA ILE A 92 -12.78 3.34 18.66
C ILE A 92 -13.22 1.96 18.17
N GLY A 93 -13.99 1.24 18.97
CA GLY A 93 -14.48 -0.10 18.65
C GLY A 93 -14.41 -1.05 19.83
N PHE A 94 -15.08 -2.19 19.72
CA PHE A 94 -14.98 -3.27 20.69
C PHE A 94 -13.53 -3.80 20.75
N ASN A 95 -12.93 -3.86 21.94
CA ASN A 95 -11.54 -4.25 22.17
C ASN A 95 -10.49 -3.46 21.36
N ALA A 96 -10.82 -2.28 20.81
CA ALA A 96 -9.82 -1.48 20.12
C ALA A 96 -8.68 -1.10 21.08
N ALA A 97 -7.43 -1.36 20.72
CA ALA A 97 -6.22 -1.16 21.51
C ALA A 97 -6.33 -1.76 22.95
N ALA A 98 -7.06 -2.86 23.12
CA ALA A 98 -7.40 -3.35 24.46
C ALA A 98 -6.18 -3.74 25.29
N ALA A 99 -5.10 -4.21 24.71
CA ALA A 99 -3.84 -4.52 25.38
C ALA A 99 -2.71 -3.52 25.04
N ASN A 100 -3.01 -2.31 24.60
CA ASN A 100 -2.01 -1.25 24.40
C ASN A 100 -1.55 -0.72 25.77
N VAL A 101 -0.60 -1.41 26.38
CA VAL A 101 -0.22 -1.14 27.79
C VAL A 101 0.51 0.21 27.91
N THR A 102 1.45 0.49 27.03
CA THR A 102 2.36 1.65 27.12
C THR A 102 2.54 2.43 25.83
N GLY A 103 1.98 1.95 24.70
CA GLY A 103 2.15 2.60 23.39
C GLY A 103 1.44 3.95 23.28
N ASN A 104 2.11 4.94 22.68
CA ASN A 104 1.65 6.32 22.58
C ASN A 104 1.29 6.69 21.15
N SER A 105 0.42 7.68 21.00
CA SER A 105 0.05 8.26 19.69
C SER A 105 -0.47 7.23 18.68
N ASN A 106 -1.10 6.15 19.17
CA ASN A 106 -1.68 5.12 18.33
C ASN A 106 -3.12 5.45 17.95
N VAL A 107 -3.51 5.12 16.72
CA VAL A 107 -4.90 5.20 16.25
C VAL A 107 -5.40 3.79 15.95
N ALA A 108 -6.40 3.32 16.70
CA ALA A 108 -7.07 2.04 16.52
C ALA A 108 -8.57 2.23 16.30
N ILE A 109 -9.06 2.02 15.09
CA ILE A 109 -10.48 2.19 14.74
C ILE A 109 -11.02 0.91 14.12
N GLY A 110 -11.92 0.25 14.84
CA GLY A 110 -12.52 -1.02 14.42
C GLY A 110 -12.49 -2.04 15.56
N ALA A 111 -13.34 -3.07 15.50
CA ALA A 111 -13.28 -4.15 16.47
C ALA A 111 -11.96 -4.90 16.37
N ASP A 112 -11.32 -5.16 17.51
CA ASP A 112 -10.03 -5.83 17.64
C ASP A 112 -8.87 -5.16 16.88
N ALA A 113 -9.01 -3.90 16.44
CA ALA A 113 -7.91 -3.15 15.86
C ALA A 113 -6.83 -2.90 16.91
N LEU A 114 -5.54 -3.16 16.57
CA LEU A 114 -4.39 -2.99 17.46
C LEU A 114 -4.57 -3.68 18.83
N LEU A 115 -5.20 -4.86 18.83
CA LEU A 115 -5.65 -5.53 20.06
C LEU A 115 -4.52 -5.81 21.04
N LEU A 116 -3.38 -6.31 20.57
CA LEU A 116 -2.26 -6.82 21.37
C LEU A 116 -1.02 -5.90 21.38
N ALA A 117 -1.16 -4.60 21.23
CA ALA A 117 -0.04 -3.65 21.29
C ALA A 117 0.50 -3.49 22.71
N ALA A 118 1.23 -4.46 23.23
CA ALA A 118 1.72 -4.48 24.61
C ALA A 118 3.21 -4.08 24.78
N GLY A 119 3.91 -3.79 23.68
CA GLY A 119 5.33 -3.39 23.69
C GLY A 119 5.52 -1.93 24.10
N ALA A 120 6.62 -1.64 24.78
CA ALA A 120 6.96 -0.29 25.26
C ALA A 120 7.29 0.72 24.14
N THR A 121 7.42 0.27 22.90
CA THR A 121 7.76 1.08 21.72
C THR A 121 6.78 0.88 20.56
N ASP A 122 5.57 0.40 20.87
CA ASP A 122 4.50 0.24 19.88
C ASP A 122 3.79 1.58 19.65
N ASP A 123 4.53 2.60 19.22
CA ASP A 123 4.08 3.98 19.07
C ASP A 123 3.78 4.35 17.62
N LEU A 124 2.97 5.40 17.43
CA LEU A 124 2.71 6.03 16.12
C LEU A 124 2.09 5.09 15.07
N ASN A 125 1.35 4.06 15.51
CA ASN A 125 0.68 3.15 14.60
C ASN A 125 -0.74 3.64 14.26
N VAL A 126 -1.15 3.40 13.01
CA VAL A 126 -2.51 3.63 12.54
C VAL A 126 -3.12 2.31 12.11
N ALA A 127 -4.11 1.82 12.85
CA ALA A 127 -4.86 0.60 12.56
C ALA A 127 -6.34 0.92 12.37
N VAL A 128 -6.85 0.84 11.14
CA VAL A 128 -8.25 1.14 10.81
C VAL A 128 -8.89 -0.05 10.09
N GLY A 129 -9.82 -0.70 10.74
CA GLY A 129 -10.53 -1.87 10.22
C GLY A 129 -10.64 -3.00 11.25
N PHE A 130 -11.50 -3.97 10.97
CA PHE A 130 -11.63 -5.18 11.80
C PHE A 130 -10.29 -5.91 11.86
N ALA A 131 -9.77 -6.18 13.06
CA ALA A 131 -8.53 -6.91 13.29
C ALA A 131 -7.30 -6.37 12.51
N ALA A 132 -7.29 -5.08 12.15
CA ALA A 132 -6.10 -4.44 11.61
C ALA A 132 -4.99 -4.42 12.67
N MET A 133 -3.78 -4.88 12.34
CA MET A 133 -2.62 -5.00 13.25
C MET A 133 -2.98 -5.68 14.59
N GLN A 134 -3.81 -6.73 14.56
CA GLN A 134 -4.33 -7.35 15.77
C GLN A 134 -3.24 -7.90 16.70
N THR A 135 -2.14 -8.40 16.15
CA THR A 135 -1.06 -9.06 16.90
C THR A 135 0.20 -8.20 17.08
N ALA A 136 0.15 -6.92 16.79
CA ALA A 136 1.28 -6.03 17.04
C ALA A 136 1.63 -6.04 18.53
N ASN A 137 2.65 -6.81 18.90
CA ASN A 137 2.99 -7.09 20.31
C ASN A 137 4.49 -7.33 20.46
N GLY A 138 5.29 -6.35 20.13
CA GLY A 138 6.74 -6.51 20.27
C GLY A 138 7.46 -5.18 20.46
N MET A 139 8.60 -5.21 21.12
CA MET A 139 9.46 -4.03 21.18
C MET A 139 9.92 -3.67 19.77
N GLY A 140 9.38 -2.59 19.24
CA GLY A 140 9.77 -2.03 17.95
C GLY A 140 8.72 -2.03 16.84
N SER A 141 7.46 -2.43 17.09
CA SER A 141 6.39 -2.32 16.07
C SER A 141 5.80 -0.90 16.05
N GLY A 142 6.56 0.07 15.57
CA GLY A 142 6.14 1.46 15.45
C GLY A 142 6.02 1.97 14.02
N GLU A 143 5.33 3.13 13.86
CA GLU A 143 5.23 3.87 12.61
C GLU A 143 4.60 3.04 11.46
N ASN A 144 3.67 2.12 11.76
CA ASN A 144 2.98 1.34 10.76
C ASN A 144 1.59 1.92 10.45
N VAL A 145 1.17 1.77 9.19
CA VAL A 145 -0.18 2.14 8.72
C VAL A 145 -0.87 0.89 8.17
N ALA A 146 -1.95 0.48 8.83
CA ALA A 146 -2.79 -0.64 8.41
C ALA A 146 -4.25 -0.19 8.26
N ILE A 147 -4.73 -0.10 7.03
CA ILE A 147 -6.11 0.32 6.73
C ILE A 147 -6.83 -0.77 5.95
N GLY A 148 -7.80 -1.39 6.57
CA GLY A 148 -8.59 -2.48 6.00
C GLY A 148 -8.71 -3.67 6.94
N ALA A 149 -9.71 -4.52 6.75
CA ALA A 149 -9.88 -5.72 7.57
C ALA A 149 -8.67 -6.65 7.42
N ASN A 150 -8.08 -7.06 8.56
CA ASN A 150 -6.88 -7.89 8.65
C ASN A 150 -5.63 -7.32 7.96
N ALA A 151 -5.56 -6.02 7.70
CA ALA A 151 -4.32 -5.41 7.21
C ALA A 151 -3.23 -5.56 8.30
N LEU A 152 -2.03 -6.05 7.92
CA LEU A 152 -0.90 -6.36 8.83
C LEU A 152 -1.33 -7.15 10.08
N ASN A 153 -2.33 -8.03 9.97
CA ASN A 153 -2.90 -8.74 11.11
C ASN A 153 -1.87 -9.54 11.93
N ALA A 154 -0.90 -10.15 11.27
CA ALA A 154 0.13 -10.98 11.88
C ALA A 154 1.40 -10.22 12.31
N LEU A 155 1.44 -8.89 12.13
CA LEU A 155 2.63 -8.09 12.47
C LEU A 155 2.93 -8.17 13.97
N THR A 156 4.18 -8.42 14.33
CA THR A 156 4.63 -8.49 15.74
C THR A 156 5.66 -7.42 16.08
N THR A 157 6.73 -7.29 15.30
CA THR A 157 7.86 -6.38 15.61
C THR A 157 8.33 -5.53 14.43
N GLY A 158 7.69 -5.65 13.25
CA GLY A 158 8.07 -4.86 12.06
C GLY A 158 7.69 -3.39 12.17
N ASN A 159 8.48 -2.51 11.55
CA ASN A 159 8.31 -1.07 11.56
C ASN A 159 8.12 -0.51 10.15
N LEU A 160 7.57 0.72 10.03
CA LEU A 160 7.53 1.47 8.77
C LEU A 160 6.79 0.73 7.64
N ASN A 161 5.81 -0.11 7.98
CA ASN A 161 5.01 -0.79 6.98
C ASN A 161 3.74 0.00 6.66
N VAL A 162 3.37 0.05 5.39
CA VAL A 162 2.11 0.63 4.91
C VAL A 162 1.28 -0.46 4.23
N ALA A 163 0.12 -0.77 4.77
CA ALA A 163 -0.81 -1.73 4.18
C ALA A 163 -2.22 -1.14 4.08
N VAL A 164 -2.72 -1.02 2.88
CA VAL A 164 -4.06 -0.48 2.60
C VAL A 164 -4.85 -1.47 1.76
N GLY A 165 -5.92 -2.00 2.34
CA GLY A 165 -6.79 -2.98 1.73
C GLY A 165 -7.02 -4.21 2.62
N ARG A 166 -8.06 -5.00 2.29
CA ARG A 166 -8.36 -6.22 3.05
C ARG A 166 -7.23 -7.24 2.87
N ASN A 167 -6.73 -7.81 3.97
CA ASN A 167 -5.62 -8.77 3.98
C ASN A 167 -4.33 -8.25 3.32
N ALA A 168 -4.11 -6.93 3.30
CA ALA A 168 -2.85 -6.37 2.81
C ALA A 168 -1.73 -6.65 3.83
N GLY A 169 -0.64 -7.27 3.38
CA GLY A 169 0.50 -7.62 4.22
C GLY A 169 0.21 -8.68 5.28
N LEU A 170 -0.79 -9.56 5.05
CA LEU A 170 -1.34 -10.48 6.06
C LEU A 170 -0.30 -11.37 6.76
N VAL A 171 0.76 -11.77 6.06
CA VAL A 171 1.76 -12.72 6.58
C VAL A 171 3.01 -12.07 7.18
N VAL A 172 3.16 -10.76 7.08
CA VAL A 172 4.31 -10.05 7.66
C VAL A 172 4.24 -10.15 9.18
N THR A 173 5.33 -10.63 9.81
CA THR A 173 5.45 -10.69 11.27
C THR A 173 6.53 -9.75 11.81
N THR A 174 7.74 -9.79 11.25
CA THR A 174 8.89 -9.00 11.71
C THR A 174 9.52 -8.15 10.60
N GLY A 175 8.94 -8.17 9.39
CA GLY A 175 9.42 -7.39 8.26
C GLY A 175 9.15 -5.91 8.39
N SER A 176 10.02 -5.08 7.80
CA SER A 176 9.97 -3.62 7.86
C SER A 176 10.07 -2.97 6.49
N ASP A 177 9.71 -1.69 6.40
CA ASP A 177 9.83 -0.88 5.19
C ASP A 177 9.03 -1.42 3.98
N ASN A 178 7.88 -2.06 4.21
CA ASN A 178 7.05 -2.63 3.15
C ASN A 178 5.85 -1.74 2.81
N VAL A 179 5.41 -1.79 1.55
CA VAL A 179 4.20 -1.13 1.07
C VAL A 179 3.29 -2.13 0.35
N PHE A 180 2.11 -2.36 0.88
CA PHE A 180 1.10 -3.27 0.33
C PHE A 180 -0.19 -2.50 0.07
N LEU A 181 -0.51 -2.21 -1.19
CA LEU A 181 -1.72 -1.48 -1.59
C LEU A 181 -2.64 -2.37 -2.43
N GLY A 182 -3.76 -2.77 -1.86
CA GLY A 182 -4.77 -3.57 -2.54
C GLY A 182 -5.28 -4.76 -1.73
N ASN A 183 -6.10 -5.59 -2.34
CA ASN A 183 -6.76 -6.72 -1.69
C ASN A 183 -5.90 -8.00 -1.76
N ASN A 184 -5.78 -8.75 -0.66
CA ASN A 184 -5.04 -10.00 -0.58
C ASN A 184 -3.58 -9.89 -1.07
N ILE A 185 -2.90 -8.83 -0.67
CA ILE A 185 -1.47 -8.68 -0.95
C ILE A 185 -0.69 -9.38 0.15
N SER A 186 0.06 -10.41 -0.21
CA SER A 186 0.92 -11.16 0.71
C SER A 186 2.39 -10.76 0.53
N ALA A 187 3.15 -10.72 1.60
CA ALA A 187 4.60 -10.63 1.50
C ALA A 187 5.22 -11.95 1.03
N SER A 188 6.45 -11.92 0.52
CA SER A 188 7.20 -13.11 0.12
C SER A 188 7.55 -14.01 1.32
N ALA A 189 7.73 -13.40 2.49
CA ALA A 189 8.06 -14.08 3.75
C ALA A 189 7.54 -13.28 4.95
N THR A 190 7.49 -13.92 6.10
CA THR A 190 7.12 -13.27 7.37
C THR A 190 8.11 -12.19 7.82
N THR A 191 9.34 -12.27 7.34
CA THR A 191 10.46 -11.34 7.63
C THR A 191 10.80 -10.43 6.45
N ALA A 192 9.88 -10.31 5.49
CA ALA A 192 10.09 -9.54 4.26
C ALA A 192 10.36 -8.06 4.55
N ASN A 193 11.36 -7.49 3.88
CA ASN A 193 11.70 -6.07 3.97
C ASN A 193 11.77 -5.45 2.57
N GLN A 194 11.37 -4.18 2.48
CA GLN A 194 11.46 -3.39 1.25
C GLN A 194 10.73 -4.03 0.07
N GLU A 195 9.55 -4.58 0.33
CA GLU A 195 8.63 -5.05 -0.70
C GLU A 195 7.56 -4.00 -0.99
N TYR A 196 7.36 -3.67 -2.25
CA TYR A 196 6.39 -2.67 -2.67
C TYR A 196 5.42 -3.32 -3.65
N CYS A 197 4.20 -3.59 -3.21
CA CYS A 197 3.21 -4.33 -3.98
C CYS A 197 1.93 -3.52 -4.16
N ILE A 198 1.49 -3.35 -5.39
CA ILE A 198 0.23 -2.67 -5.72
C ILE A 198 -0.61 -3.57 -6.60
N GLY A 199 -1.82 -3.93 -6.17
CA GLY A 199 -2.72 -4.73 -6.99
C GLY A 199 -3.67 -5.63 -6.22
N HIS A 200 -3.91 -6.83 -6.73
CA HIS A 200 -4.87 -7.79 -6.18
C HIS A 200 -4.32 -9.21 -6.25
N ASP A 201 -4.46 -9.98 -5.15
CA ASP A 201 -3.99 -11.36 -5.02
C ASP A 201 -2.50 -11.54 -5.37
N LEU A 202 -1.66 -10.54 -5.05
CA LEU A 202 -0.23 -10.57 -5.29
C LEU A 202 0.53 -11.16 -4.10
N THR A 203 1.63 -11.87 -4.43
CA THR A 203 2.67 -12.17 -3.45
C THR A 203 3.90 -11.34 -3.77
N GLY A 204 4.45 -10.68 -2.76
CA GLY A 204 5.67 -9.88 -2.85
C GLY A 204 6.88 -10.70 -3.30
N ILE A 205 7.91 -10.01 -3.71
CA ILE A 205 9.25 -10.56 -3.97
C ILE A 205 10.23 -9.65 -3.24
N ALA A 206 11.14 -10.22 -2.49
CA ALA A 206 12.11 -9.46 -1.69
C ALA A 206 12.83 -8.40 -2.53
N SER A 207 12.88 -7.18 -2.02
CA SER A 207 13.55 -6.04 -2.66
C SER A 207 13.02 -5.73 -4.08
N THR A 208 11.70 -5.80 -4.28
CA THR A 208 11.07 -5.49 -5.57
C THR A 208 9.88 -4.55 -5.44
N PHE A 209 9.58 -3.87 -6.55
CA PHE A 209 8.31 -3.19 -6.76
C PHE A 209 7.48 -3.99 -7.76
N ILE A 210 6.27 -4.40 -7.35
CA ILE A 210 5.37 -5.22 -8.16
C ILE A 210 4.06 -4.48 -8.36
N VAL A 211 3.55 -4.48 -9.58
CA VAL A 211 2.20 -3.97 -9.90
C VAL A 211 1.45 -4.99 -10.73
N GLY A 212 0.22 -5.30 -10.36
CA GLY A 212 -0.63 -6.20 -11.16
C GLY A 212 -1.52 -7.13 -10.32
N THR A 213 -1.71 -8.34 -10.82
CA THR A 213 -2.50 -9.40 -10.19
C THR A 213 -1.70 -10.70 -10.16
N ALA A 214 -2.19 -11.71 -9.43
CA ALA A 214 -1.58 -13.04 -9.44
C ALA A 214 -1.48 -13.59 -10.88
N GLY A 215 -0.25 -13.88 -11.31
CA GLY A 215 0.02 -14.44 -12.65
C GLY A 215 0.12 -13.42 -13.80
N ASP A 216 -0.28 -12.16 -13.59
CA ASP A 216 -0.16 -11.07 -14.56
C ASP A 216 0.34 -9.80 -13.85
N ASN A 217 1.64 -9.71 -13.67
CA ASN A 217 2.27 -8.60 -12.98
C ASN A 217 3.55 -8.15 -13.68
N VAL A 218 3.94 -6.93 -13.36
CA VAL A 218 5.19 -6.28 -13.80
C VAL A 218 5.97 -5.93 -12.56
N ASN A 219 7.26 -6.24 -12.54
CA ASN A 219 8.13 -5.96 -11.40
C ASN A 219 9.41 -5.23 -11.80
N ILE A 220 9.94 -4.47 -10.85
CA ILE A 220 11.28 -3.89 -10.88
C ILE A 220 12.06 -4.50 -9.73
N ASP A 221 13.15 -5.15 -10.03
CA ASP A 221 14.09 -5.69 -9.05
C ASP A 221 15.25 -4.70 -8.88
N TRP A 222 15.50 -4.24 -7.65
CA TRP A 222 16.66 -3.39 -7.31
C TRP A 222 17.72 -4.10 -6.49
N ALA A 223 17.51 -5.37 -6.12
CA ALA A 223 18.48 -6.13 -5.33
C ALA A 223 19.72 -6.52 -6.14
N VAL A 224 19.64 -6.53 -7.47
CA VAL A 224 20.73 -6.96 -8.35
C VAL A 224 21.32 -5.75 -9.09
N GLY A 225 22.29 -5.09 -8.48
CA GLY A 225 23.32 -4.31 -9.18
C GLY A 225 22.88 -3.14 -10.04
N GLY A 226 21.94 -2.33 -9.62
CA GLY A 226 21.77 -0.98 -10.13
C GLY A 226 21.15 -0.85 -11.52
N GLY A 227 19.95 -0.41 -11.56
CA GLY A 227 19.21 -0.05 -12.75
C GLY A 227 17.96 -0.87 -12.91
N GLY A 228 17.02 -0.69 -11.98
CA GLY A 228 15.72 -1.38 -12.03
C GLY A 228 15.09 -1.27 -13.40
N SER A 229 14.98 -2.37 -14.12
CA SER A 229 14.21 -2.46 -15.35
C SER A 229 12.91 -3.21 -15.09
N TRP A 230 11.85 -2.77 -15.75
CA TRP A 230 10.57 -3.47 -15.67
C TRP A 230 10.71 -4.87 -16.25
N THR A 231 10.39 -5.88 -15.47
CA THR A 231 10.36 -7.28 -15.90
C THR A 231 8.95 -7.83 -15.85
N VAL A 232 8.66 -8.75 -16.76
CA VAL A 232 7.39 -9.48 -16.79
C VAL A 232 7.68 -10.97 -16.75
N VAL A 233 6.80 -11.76 -16.15
CA VAL A 233 6.92 -13.22 -16.18
C VAL A 233 6.90 -13.70 -17.61
N SER A 234 7.95 -14.43 -18.05
CA SER A 234 8.13 -14.90 -19.42
C SER A 234 8.48 -16.39 -19.52
N ASP A 235 8.09 -17.18 -18.55
CA ASP A 235 8.32 -18.63 -18.54
C ASP A 235 7.47 -19.32 -19.62
N VAL A 236 8.13 -20.09 -20.50
CA VAL A 236 7.46 -20.83 -21.59
C VAL A 236 6.48 -21.89 -21.10
N ARG A 237 6.67 -22.40 -19.88
CA ARG A 237 5.78 -23.41 -19.26
C ARG A 237 4.38 -22.85 -18.99
N GLY A 238 4.26 -21.53 -18.79
CA GLY A 238 3.00 -20.82 -18.62
C GLY A 238 2.40 -20.27 -19.93
N LYS A 239 2.96 -20.63 -21.09
CA LYS A 239 2.56 -20.07 -22.38
C LYS A 239 2.09 -21.14 -23.35
N ASN A 240 1.03 -20.82 -24.09
CA ASN A 240 0.65 -21.56 -25.29
C ASN A 240 1.44 -20.99 -26.49
N VAL A 241 2.56 -21.63 -26.83
CA VAL A 241 3.43 -21.18 -27.91
C VAL A 241 2.79 -21.52 -29.25
N LEU A 242 2.36 -20.51 -29.99
CA LEU A 242 1.71 -20.63 -31.31
C LEU A 242 2.72 -20.84 -32.45
N GLY A 243 3.99 -20.58 -32.23
CA GLY A 243 5.05 -20.72 -33.21
C GLY A 243 6.04 -19.56 -33.18
N LYS A 244 6.90 -19.48 -34.22
CA LYS A 244 7.84 -18.37 -34.38
C LYS A 244 7.10 -17.13 -34.86
N SER A 245 7.49 -15.95 -34.35
CA SER A 245 6.90 -14.68 -34.77
C SER A 245 7.05 -14.48 -36.29
N SER A 246 6.01 -13.95 -36.94
CA SER A 246 6.09 -13.48 -38.34
C SER A 246 6.72 -12.09 -38.48
N LEU A 247 6.71 -11.30 -37.36
CA LEU A 247 7.23 -9.94 -37.38
C LEU A 247 8.75 -9.93 -37.30
N GLY A 248 9.41 -9.63 -38.39
CA GLY A 248 10.87 -9.60 -38.53
C GLY A 248 11.32 -8.45 -39.43
N LEU A 249 12.33 -8.70 -40.28
CA LEU A 249 12.97 -7.68 -41.12
C LEU A 249 11.99 -6.95 -42.04
N ASP A 250 11.05 -7.68 -42.65
CA ASP A 250 10.07 -7.09 -43.57
C ASP A 250 9.06 -6.18 -42.85
N PHE A 251 8.73 -6.48 -41.57
CA PHE A 251 7.90 -5.63 -40.73
C PHE A 251 8.66 -4.37 -40.32
N ILE A 252 9.91 -4.51 -39.84
CA ILE A 252 10.73 -3.39 -39.38
C ILE A 252 11.05 -2.43 -40.52
N ASN A 253 11.31 -2.95 -41.73
CA ASN A 253 11.61 -2.12 -42.91
C ASN A 253 10.40 -1.27 -43.39
N LYS A 254 9.20 -1.53 -42.92
CA LYS A 254 8.01 -0.74 -43.26
C LYS A 254 7.73 0.38 -42.25
N ILE A 255 8.52 0.49 -41.19
CA ILE A 255 8.31 1.46 -40.11
C ILE A 255 9.45 2.47 -40.14
N ASN A 256 9.11 3.74 -40.25
CA ASN A 256 10.07 4.83 -40.29
C ASN A 256 10.07 5.60 -38.97
N PRO A 257 11.22 5.71 -38.29
CA PRO A 257 11.34 6.66 -37.18
C PRO A 257 11.07 8.09 -37.63
N ILE A 258 10.32 8.84 -36.88
CA ILE A 258 9.98 10.23 -37.16
C ILE A 258 10.40 11.14 -35.99
N GLU A 259 10.75 12.37 -36.33
CA GLU A 259 10.84 13.47 -35.36
C GLU A 259 9.54 14.24 -35.38
N TYR A 260 9.01 14.54 -34.20
CA TYR A 260 7.76 15.30 -34.08
C TYR A 260 7.76 16.20 -32.84
N THR A 261 6.91 17.24 -32.85
CA THR A 261 6.51 17.97 -31.66
C THR A 261 5.05 17.64 -31.37
N MET A 262 4.63 17.79 -30.10
CA MET A 262 3.22 17.63 -29.77
C MET A 262 2.39 18.80 -30.35
N LYS A 263 1.21 18.50 -30.91
CA LYS A 263 0.26 19.54 -31.32
C LYS A 263 -0.41 20.17 -30.09
N PRO A 264 -0.71 21.49 -30.15
CA PRO A 264 -1.56 22.08 -29.13
C PRO A 264 -2.88 21.30 -28.96
N ALA A 265 -3.38 21.22 -27.75
CA ALA A 265 -4.63 20.46 -27.47
C ALA A 265 -5.84 20.99 -28.25
N SER A 266 -5.82 22.25 -28.68
CA SER A 266 -6.83 22.86 -29.54
C SER A 266 -6.93 22.24 -30.93
N GLU A 267 -5.85 21.63 -31.43
CA GLU A 267 -5.75 20.98 -32.74
C GLU A 267 -6.02 19.48 -32.70
N TRP A 268 -6.33 18.93 -31.54
CA TRP A 268 -6.62 17.52 -31.42
C TRP A 268 -8.00 17.15 -31.97
N PRO A 269 -8.17 15.92 -32.50
CA PRO A 269 -9.46 15.47 -32.99
C PRO A 269 -10.59 15.64 -31.95
N SER A 270 -11.78 15.93 -32.44
CA SER A 270 -12.99 16.01 -31.60
C SER A 270 -13.25 14.63 -30.95
N GLY A 271 -13.48 14.63 -29.64
CA GLY A 271 -13.68 13.39 -28.87
C GLY A 271 -12.43 12.89 -28.13
N TRP A 272 -11.27 13.45 -28.38
CA TRP A 272 -10.12 13.18 -27.54
C TRP A 272 -10.21 14.01 -26.25
N GLU A 273 -9.94 13.35 -25.09
CA GLU A 273 -9.80 14.10 -23.84
C GLU A 273 -8.65 15.08 -23.96
N ARG A 274 -8.96 16.35 -23.71
CA ARG A 274 -7.94 17.40 -23.67
C ARG A 274 -7.36 17.47 -22.28
N PRO A 275 -6.04 17.71 -22.13
CA PRO A 275 -5.48 18.02 -20.81
C PRO A 275 -6.22 19.18 -20.19
N VAL A 276 -6.43 19.13 -18.88
CA VAL A 276 -6.97 20.28 -18.14
C VAL A 276 -5.98 21.43 -18.32
N GLU A 277 -6.46 22.64 -18.56
CA GLU A 277 -5.67 23.86 -18.89
C GLU A 277 -4.44 24.12 -17.97
N LYS A 278 -4.32 23.40 -16.88
CA LYS A 278 -3.25 23.53 -15.91
C LYS A 278 -1.93 22.85 -16.32
N TYR A 279 -1.93 22.00 -17.34
CA TYR A 279 -0.72 21.33 -17.84
C TYR A 279 -0.45 21.79 -19.26
N ASP A 280 0.47 22.74 -19.40
CA ASP A 280 1.02 23.12 -20.70
C ASP A 280 1.72 21.90 -21.30
N LEU A 281 1.13 21.37 -22.38
CA LEU A 281 1.82 20.40 -23.20
C LEU A 281 3.04 21.08 -23.83
N ASP A 282 4.21 20.50 -23.65
CA ASP A 282 5.40 20.94 -24.38
C ASP A 282 5.21 20.68 -25.88
N THR A 283 4.92 21.73 -26.60
CA THR A 283 4.72 21.71 -28.05
C THR A 283 5.99 22.07 -28.82
N THR A 284 7.10 22.32 -28.12
CA THR A 284 8.36 22.83 -28.69
C THR A 284 9.46 21.79 -28.74
N SER A 285 9.50 20.87 -27.77
CA SER A 285 10.51 19.82 -27.72
C SER A 285 10.31 18.80 -28.85
N VAL A 286 11.38 18.54 -29.60
CA VAL A 286 11.42 17.49 -30.63
C VAL A 286 11.57 16.15 -29.98
N VAL A 287 10.69 15.22 -30.33
CA VAL A 287 10.66 13.83 -29.83
C VAL A 287 10.88 12.87 -30.98
N LEU A 288 11.69 11.84 -30.74
CA LEU A 288 11.85 10.71 -31.66
C LEU A 288 10.79 9.64 -31.36
N GLY A 289 10.15 9.11 -32.41
CA GLY A 289 9.17 8.05 -32.25
C GLY A 289 8.80 7.40 -33.58
N VAL A 290 7.73 6.61 -33.57
CA VAL A 290 7.12 6.01 -34.75
C VAL A 290 5.62 6.28 -34.75
N SER A 291 5.00 6.36 -35.91
CA SER A 291 3.57 6.54 -36.04
C SER A 291 2.82 5.24 -35.73
N ALA A 292 1.81 5.31 -34.85
CA ALA A 292 0.94 4.16 -34.55
C ALA A 292 0.14 3.71 -35.78
N GLN A 293 -0.21 4.64 -36.66
CA GLN A 293 -0.89 4.38 -37.93
C GLN A 293 0.04 3.56 -38.86
N GLU A 294 1.29 3.99 -39.03
CA GLU A 294 2.25 3.29 -39.85
C GLU A 294 2.55 1.87 -39.35
N VAL A 295 2.64 1.71 -38.03
CA VAL A 295 2.75 0.40 -37.38
C VAL A 295 1.54 -0.48 -37.69
N LYS A 296 0.32 0.06 -37.64
CA LYS A 296 -0.91 -0.67 -38.01
C LYS A 296 -0.91 -1.08 -39.47
N ASP A 297 -0.50 -0.17 -40.38
CA ASP A 297 -0.43 -0.45 -41.80
C ASP A 297 0.64 -1.53 -42.10
N ALA A 298 1.76 -1.51 -41.41
CA ALA A 298 2.80 -2.54 -41.51
C ALA A 298 2.34 -3.92 -41.00
N LEU A 299 1.46 -3.96 -40.00
CA LEU A 299 0.84 -5.18 -39.47
C LEU A 299 -0.20 -5.77 -40.43
N GLY A 300 -0.93 -4.94 -41.18
CA GLY A 300 -2.06 -5.36 -42.00
C GLY A 300 -3.17 -5.96 -41.13
N ASP A 301 -3.60 -7.18 -41.44
CA ASP A 301 -4.58 -7.94 -40.68
C ASP A 301 -3.98 -8.67 -39.46
N GLY A 302 -2.66 -8.54 -39.25
CA GLY A 302 -1.95 -9.15 -38.14
C GLY A 302 -2.33 -8.55 -36.78
N VAL A 303 -2.19 -9.35 -35.75
CA VAL A 303 -2.40 -8.94 -34.34
C VAL A 303 -1.05 -8.92 -33.63
N TRP A 304 -0.77 -7.83 -32.96
CA TRP A 304 0.44 -7.68 -32.13
C TRP A 304 0.15 -6.83 -30.89
N GLY A 305 0.47 -7.34 -29.71
CA GLY A 305 0.22 -6.66 -28.43
C GLY A 305 0.97 -5.32 -28.28
N GLY A 306 1.96 -5.03 -29.14
CA GLY A 306 2.66 -3.74 -29.18
C GLY A 306 1.88 -2.60 -29.84
N TRP A 307 0.71 -2.88 -30.44
CA TRP A 307 -0.20 -1.87 -30.98
C TRP A 307 -1.61 -2.09 -30.46
N THR A 308 -2.25 -1.05 -29.99
CA THR A 308 -3.61 -1.10 -29.44
C THR A 308 -4.39 0.17 -29.76
N VAL A 309 -5.71 0.09 -29.63
CA VAL A 309 -6.61 1.25 -29.64
C VAL A 309 -7.22 1.39 -28.26
N GLY A 310 -7.05 2.57 -27.65
CA GLY A 310 -7.65 2.86 -26.36
C GLY A 310 -9.16 3.12 -26.44
N PRO A 311 -9.86 3.18 -25.30
CA PRO A 311 -11.30 3.51 -25.24
C PRO A 311 -11.63 4.88 -25.84
N ASP A 312 -10.67 5.77 -25.89
CA ASP A 312 -10.72 7.12 -26.46
C ASP A 312 -10.47 7.17 -27.98
N GLY A 313 -10.33 6.00 -28.62
CA GLY A 313 -10.03 5.86 -30.05
C GLY A 313 -8.56 6.18 -30.42
N ARG A 314 -7.70 6.54 -29.45
CA ARG A 314 -6.28 6.78 -29.72
C ARG A 314 -5.55 5.48 -29.96
N GLN A 315 -4.76 5.45 -31.01
CA GLN A 315 -3.82 4.35 -31.26
C GLN A 315 -2.60 4.51 -30.36
N ARG A 316 -2.15 3.41 -29.80
CA ARG A 316 -1.03 3.36 -28.84
C ARG A 316 -0.02 2.32 -29.26
N ILE A 317 1.26 2.58 -28.95
CA ILE A 317 2.39 1.71 -29.25
C ILE A 317 3.15 1.40 -27.97
N GLY A 318 3.41 0.13 -27.75
CA GLY A 318 4.36 -0.31 -26.73
C GLY A 318 5.79 -0.31 -27.27
N HIS A 319 6.51 0.80 -27.11
CA HIS A 319 7.86 0.96 -27.67
C HIS A 319 8.82 -0.17 -27.29
N SER A 320 8.81 -0.63 -26.05
CA SER A 320 9.64 -1.74 -25.58
C SER A 320 9.36 -3.07 -26.28
N LEU A 321 8.16 -3.25 -26.83
CA LEU A 321 7.79 -4.49 -27.52
C LEU A 321 8.41 -4.62 -28.92
N PHE A 322 8.95 -3.54 -29.49
CA PHE A 322 9.73 -3.61 -30.73
C PHE A 322 11.02 -4.44 -30.61
N VAL A 323 11.51 -4.65 -29.38
CA VAL A 323 12.71 -5.49 -29.15
C VAL A 323 12.54 -6.88 -29.77
N TYR A 324 11.37 -7.50 -29.70
CA TYR A 324 11.14 -8.85 -30.23
C TYR A 324 11.17 -8.91 -31.77
N PRO A 325 10.44 -8.05 -32.51
CA PRO A 325 10.60 -7.91 -33.94
C PRO A 325 12.01 -7.56 -34.36
N LEU A 326 12.74 -6.69 -33.64
CA LEU A 326 14.13 -6.33 -33.94
C LEU A 326 15.07 -7.51 -33.78
N ILE A 327 14.94 -8.33 -32.70
CA ILE A 327 15.73 -9.55 -32.54
C ILE A 327 15.56 -10.47 -33.76
N LYS A 328 14.32 -10.67 -34.20
CA LYS A 328 14.04 -11.49 -35.38
C LYS A 328 14.63 -10.87 -36.66
N ALA A 329 14.46 -9.56 -36.85
CA ALA A 329 15.01 -8.84 -38.02
C ALA A 329 16.54 -8.94 -38.08
N VAL A 330 17.24 -8.79 -36.96
CA VAL A 330 18.70 -8.96 -36.86
C VAL A 330 19.11 -10.39 -37.21
N ASN A 331 18.41 -11.41 -36.75
CA ASN A 331 18.69 -12.81 -37.07
C ASN A 331 18.49 -13.08 -38.56
N GLU A 332 17.43 -12.55 -39.18
CA GLU A 332 17.18 -12.68 -40.64
C GLU A 332 18.25 -11.94 -41.47
N LEU A 333 18.64 -10.73 -41.03
CA LEU A 333 19.70 -9.98 -41.68
C LEU A 333 21.05 -10.70 -41.60
N SER A 334 21.41 -11.24 -40.43
CA SER A 334 22.63 -12.03 -40.24
C SER A 334 22.66 -13.26 -41.12
N ALA A 335 21.54 -13.96 -41.29
CA ALA A 335 21.45 -15.10 -42.21
C ALA A 335 21.65 -14.68 -43.68
N LYS A 336 21.04 -13.54 -44.11
CA LYS A 336 21.23 -13.00 -45.46
C LYS A 336 22.68 -12.60 -45.71
N VAL A 337 23.33 -11.95 -44.76
CA VAL A 337 24.76 -11.57 -44.87
C VAL A 337 25.64 -12.81 -45.01
N SER A 338 25.42 -13.85 -44.21
CA SER A 338 26.17 -15.10 -44.28
C SER A 338 26.01 -15.81 -45.63
N ALA A 339 24.79 -15.81 -46.18
CA ALA A 339 24.52 -16.38 -47.50
C ALA A 339 25.28 -15.60 -48.61
N LEU A 340 25.20 -14.27 -48.59
CA LEU A 340 25.93 -13.42 -49.54
C LEU A 340 27.45 -13.59 -49.45
N GLN A 341 27.99 -13.71 -48.23
CA GLN A 341 29.43 -13.99 -48.03
C GLN A 341 29.86 -15.32 -48.67
N LYS A 342 29.02 -16.34 -48.55
CA LYS A 342 29.26 -17.64 -49.18
C LYS A 342 29.26 -17.53 -50.71
N GLU A 343 28.24 -16.86 -51.29
CA GLU A 343 28.16 -16.63 -52.73
C GLU A 343 29.39 -15.86 -53.25
N VAL A 344 29.81 -14.80 -52.55
CA VAL A 344 31.02 -14.02 -52.92
C VAL A 344 32.27 -14.88 -52.86
N THR A 345 32.38 -15.82 -51.93
CA THR A 345 33.52 -16.73 -51.81
C THR A 345 33.53 -17.74 -52.98
N GLU A 346 32.36 -18.28 -53.31
CA GLU A 346 32.20 -19.19 -54.45
C GLU A 346 32.48 -18.51 -55.79
N LEU A 347 32.14 -17.22 -55.97
CA LEU A 347 32.45 -16.46 -57.19
C LEU A 347 33.92 -16.08 -57.31
N LYS A 348 34.69 -16.11 -56.22
CA LYS A 348 36.13 -15.82 -56.21
C LYS A 348 37.01 -17.06 -56.36
N SER A 349 36.45 -18.26 -56.24
CA SER A 349 37.12 -19.55 -56.43
C SER A 349 37.03 -20.00 -57.86
#